data_879b53de678379cec89aed0bc0011778
#
_entry.id   879b53de678379cec89aed0bc0011778
#
_cell.length_a   1.000
_cell.length_b   1.000
_cell.length_c   1.000
_cell.angle_alpha   90.00
_cell.angle_beta   90.00
_cell.angle_gamma   90.00
#
_symmetry.space_group_name_H-M   'P 1'
#
loop_
_entity.id
_entity.type
_entity.pdbx_description
1 polymer ?
#
loop_
_entity_poly.entity_id
_entity_poly.type
_entity_poly.pdbx_seq_one_letter_code
_entity_poly.pdbx_strand_id
1 'polypeptide(L)'
;MKKISVILLAFLVFILHVSSISAENKVNKIETKDKVIFTFSENGKFLYSWSFDKNSYDKKGFEFDMGIKNKSLFEKKINKLTDKNQNKDFVSFNYHGDLPSDATIKLPVNSFKDGDRLNLYYYNDETGKIETIKSNIMVSGGYVTFDITHCSDYFLTMSVVKNAEGANNNGVIIIGMLVIIVGLVGYTIFKNNN
;
A
#
# COMPACT_ATOMS: atom_id res chain seq x y z
N MET A 1 -54.46 -17.21 21.44
CA MET A 1 -53.81 -16.09 20.73
C MET A 1 -52.68 -15.38 21.49
N LYS A 2 -52.41 -15.66 22.79
CA LYS A 2 -51.31 -15.01 23.55
C LYS A 2 -49.92 -15.63 23.38
N LYS A 3 -49.80 -16.88 22.89
CA LYS A 3 -48.51 -17.58 22.75
C LYS A 3 -47.71 -17.21 21.49
N ILE A 4 -48.38 -16.75 20.43
CA ILE A 4 -47.71 -16.35 19.17
C ILE A 4 -46.96 -15.01 19.33
N SER A 5 -47.50 -14.12 20.18
CA SER A 5 -46.89 -12.79 20.42
C SER A 5 -45.54 -12.85 21.13
N VAL A 6 -45.31 -13.86 22.00
CA VAL A 6 -44.07 -14.01 22.77
C VAL A 6 -42.93 -14.53 21.89
N ILE A 7 -43.25 -15.45 20.96
CA ILE A 7 -42.25 -16.01 20.03
C ILE A 7 -41.81 -14.95 19.00
N LEU A 8 -42.74 -14.13 18.54
CA LEU A 8 -42.43 -13.05 17.60
C LEU A 8 -41.55 -11.96 18.25
N LEU A 9 -41.78 -11.66 19.54
CA LEU A 9 -40.97 -10.71 20.30
C LEU A 9 -39.55 -11.24 20.57
N ALA A 10 -39.41 -12.56 20.86
CA ALA A 10 -38.13 -13.19 21.05
C ALA A 10 -37.29 -13.20 19.74
N PHE A 11 -37.93 -13.38 18.58
CA PHE A 11 -37.25 -13.34 17.27
C PHE A 11 -36.86 -11.92 16.90
N LEU A 12 -37.61 -10.90 17.26
CA LEU A 12 -37.27 -9.50 17.01
C LEU A 12 -36.10 -9.03 17.86
N VAL A 13 -35.94 -9.52 19.09
CA VAL A 13 -34.82 -9.20 19.97
C VAL A 13 -33.54 -9.86 19.47
N PHE A 14 -33.61 -11.03 18.79
CA PHE A 14 -32.44 -11.71 18.26
C PHE A 14 -31.85 -11.02 17.01
N ILE A 15 -32.69 -10.30 16.25
CA ILE A 15 -32.23 -9.55 15.05
C ILE A 15 -31.49 -8.24 15.42
N LEU A 16 -31.68 -7.72 16.65
CA LEU A 16 -31.02 -6.49 17.10
C LEU A 16 -29.63 -6.67 17.66
N HIS A 17 -29.11 -7.91 17.71
CA HIS A 17 -27.73 -8.18 18.07
C HIS A 17 -26.85 -8.46 16.83
N VAL A 18 -27.07 -7.75 15.75
CA VAL A 18 -26.03 -7.58 14.73
C VAL A 18 -24.99 -6.65 15.35
N SER A 19 -24.06 -7.25 16.09
CA SER A 19 -22.82 -6.59 16.45
C SER A 19 -22.26 -6.02 15.17
N SER A 20 -22.18 -4.71 15.06
CA SER A 20 -21.38 -4.07 14.02
C SER A 20 -19.96 -4.62 14.19
N ILE A 21 -19.56 -5.56 13.33
CA ILE A 21 -18.18 -6.01 13.25
C ILE A 21 -17.42 -4.76 12.79
N SER A 22 -16.88 -4.03 13.77
CA SER A 22 -15.96 -2.95 13.49
C SER A 22 -14.76 -3.58 12.79
N ALA A 23 -14.41 -3.07 11.63
CA ALA A 23 -13.20 -3.50 10.92
C ALA A 23 -12.00 -3.33 11.86
N GLU A 24 -11.34 -4.44 12.22
CA GLU A 24 -10.16 -4.39 13.07
C GLU A 24 -8.94 -4.05 12.21
N ASN A 25 -8.52 -2.79 12.30
CA ASN A 25 -7.27 -2.33 11.72
C ASN A 25 -6.11 -2.72 12.63
N LYS A 26 -5.21 -3.53 12.13
CA LYS A 26 -4.04 -4.01 12.87
C LYS A 26 -2.75 -3.54 12.20
N VAL A 27 -1.86 -2.99 13.02
CA VAL A 27 -0.48 -2.68 12.63
C VAL A 27 0.44 -3.64 13.36
N ASN A 28 1.24 -4.37 12.60
CA ASN A 28 2.26 -5.28 13.15
C ASN A 28 3.64 -4.72 12.83
N LYS A 29 4.48 -4.52 13.86
CA LYS A 29 5.88 -4.11 13.73
C LYS A 29 6.79 -5.31 13.92
N ILE A 30 7.68 -5.56 12.97
CA ILE A 30 8.71 -6.60 13.02
C ILE A 30 10.06 -5.92 12.88
N GLU A 31 10.98 -6.25 13.79
CA GLU A 31 12.37 -5.84 13.69
C GLU A 31 13.25 -7.05 13.38
N THR A 32 14.07 -6.91 12.35
CA THR A 32 15.13 -7.84 12.00
C THR A 32 16.49 -7.21 12.32
N LYS A 33 17.58 -7.90 11.98
CA LYS A 33 18.93 -7.34 12.13
C LYS A 33 19.11 -6.03 11.34
N ASP A 34 18.54 -5.95 10.14
CA ASP A 34 18.82 -4.89 9.16
C ASP A 34 17.60 -4.03 8.81
N LYS A 35 16.41 -4.43 9.20
CA LYS A 35 15.15 -3.79 8.79
C LYS A 35 14.17 -3.64 9.95
N VAL A 36 13.37 -2.57 9.88
CA VAL A 36 12.14 -2.38 10.65
C VAL A 36 10.98 -2.37 9.67
N ILE A 37 10.00 -3.26 9.88
CA ILE A 37 8.89 -3.48 8.94
C ILE A 37 7.58 -3.24 9.68
N PHE A 38 6.74 -2.38 9.13
CA PHE A 38 5.37 -2.16 9.56
C PHE A 38 4.43 -2.77 8.55
N THR A 39 3.58 -3.69 8.99
CA THR A 39 2.55 -4.33 8.16
C THR A 39 1.19 -3.89 8.63
N PHE A 40 0.40 -3.36 7.70
CA PHE A 40 -0.97 -2.91 7.92
C PHE A 40 -1.93 -3.95 7.35
N SER A 41 -2.92 -4.31 8.14
CA SER A 41 -3.95 -5.27 7.76
C SER A 41 -5.31 -4.85 8.30
N GLU A 42 -6.37 -5.25 7.60
CA GLU A 42 -7.75 -5.06 8.00
C GLU A 42 -8.47 -6.40 7.94
N ASN A 43 -9.12 -6.81 9.02
CA ASN A 43 -9.80 -8.11 9.12
C ASN A 43 -8.90 -9.30 8.73
N GLY A 44 -7.62 -9.25 9.08
CA GLY A 44 -6.63 -10.27 8.73
C GLY A 44 -6.13 -10.20 7.28
N LYS A 45 -6.67 -9.33 6.43
CA LYS A 45 -6.22 -9.13 5.06
C LYS A 45 -5.09 -8.10 5.02
N PHE A 46 -3.98 -8.44 4.37
CA PHE A 46 -2.88 -7.52 4.12
C PHE A 46 -3.34 -6.32 3.28
N LEU A 47 -3.01 -5.11 3.72
CA LEU A 47 -3.23 -3.88 2.98
C LEU A 47 -1.95 -3.38 2.32
N TYR A 48 -0.93 -3.10 3.11
CA TYR A 48 0.39 -2.63 2.65
C TYR A 48 1.43 -2.80 3.75
N SER A 49 2.70 -2.63 3.37
CA SER A 49 3.78 -2.56 4.36
C SER A 49 4.81 -1.48 4.01
N TRP A 50 5.45 -1.00 5.06
CA TRP A 50 6.61 -0.13 5.03
C TRP A 50 7.82 -0.88 5.57
N SER A 51 8.97 -0.73 4.93
CA SER A 51 10.23 -1.29 5.42
C SER A 51 11.32 -0.22 5.37
N PHE A 52 12.00 -0.02 6.49
CA PHE A 52 13.09 0.94 6.66
C PHE A 52 14.38 0.21 6.99
N ASP A 53 15.52 0.81 6.64
CA ASP A 53 16.80 0.41 7.20
C ASP A 53 16.81 0.64 8.72
N LYS A 54 17.22 -0.37 9.50
CA LYS A 54 17.12 -0.32 10.96
C LYS A 54 18.00 0.77 11.57
N ASN A 55 19.21 0.95 11.06
CA ASN A 55 20.14 1.94 11.60
C ASN A 55 19.63 3.36 11.36
N SER A 56 19.02 3.60 10.18
CA SER A 56 18.43 4.89 9.84
C SER A 56 17.19 5.15 10.65
N TYR A 57 16.35 4.14 10.85
CA TYR A 57 15.16 4.20 11.69
C TYR A 57 15.50 4.56 13.14
N ASP A 58 16.44 3.82 13.75
CA ASP A 58 16.82 4.01 15.16
C ASP A 58 17.45 5.39 15.43
N LYS A 59 18.14 5.98 14.43
CA LYS A 59 18.82 7.28 14.60
C LYS A 59 17.91 8.49 14.49
N LYS A 60 16.82 8.42 13.72
CA LYS A 60 16.09 9.63 13.31
C LYS A 60 14.72 9.78 13.96
N GLY A 61 14.18 8.72 14.59
CA GLY A 61 12.81 8.72 15.08
C GLY A 61 11.79 8.86 13.92
N PHE A 62 10.76 8.04 13.93
CA PHE A 62 9.77 8.02 12.85
C PHE A 62 8.38 8.28 13.43
N GLU A 63 8.04 9.54 13.54
CA GLU A 63 6.70 9.97 13.95
C GLU A 63 5.99 10.65 12.77
N PHE A 64 5.40 9.87 11.89
CA PHE A 64 4.55 10.35 10.82
C PHE A 64 3.44 9.34 10.50
N ASP A 65 2.36 9.82 9.87
CA ASP A 65 1.24 8.97 9.47
C ASP A 65 1.64 8.11 8.28
N MET A 66 1.78 6.80 8.48
CA MET A 66 2.11 5.81 7.45
C MET A 66 0.89 5.36 6.63
N GLY A 67 -0.25 6.05 6.72
CA GLY A 67 -1.45 5.70 5.98
C GLY A 67 -1.27 5.86 4.47
N ILE A 68 -1.79 4.88 3.70
CA ILE A 68 -1.77 4.88 2.23
C ILE A 68 -3.21 4.80 1.72
N LYS A 69 -3.54 5.59 0.70
CA LYS A 69 -4.83 5.61 0.01
C LYS A 69 -4.66 5.22 -1.46
N ASN A 70 -5.57 4.42 -1.97
CA ASN A 70 -5.61 4.01 -3.40
C ASN A 70 -6.36 5.05 -4.25
N LYS A 71 -6.06 6.32 -4.05
CA LYS A 71 -6.62 7.45 -4.81
C LYS A 71 -5.66 8.63 -4.72
N SER A 72 -5.74 9.57 -5.65
CA SER A 72 -4.98 10.82 -5.63
C SER A 72 -5.90 12.03 -5.65
N LEU A 73 -5.52 13.07 -4.94
CA LEU A 73 -6.19 14.38 -5.04
C LEU A 73 -5.98 15.01 -6.43
N PHE A 74 -4.92 14.60 -7.12
CA PHE A 74 -4.52 15.11 -8.43
C PHE A 74 -4.94 14.22 -9.61
N GLU A 75 -5.75 13.19 -9.40
CA GLU A 75 -6.18 12.25 -10.44
C GLU A 75 -6.67 12.95 -11.72
N LYS A 76 -7.50 13.98 -11.59
CA LYS A 76 -7.99 14.75 -12.75
C LYS A 76 -6.87 15.46 -13.49
N LYS A 77 -5.86 15.98 -12.79
CA LYS A 77 -4.69 16.64 -13.38
C LYS A 77 -3.78 15.61 -14.06
N ILE A 78 -3.49 14.50 -13.39
CA ILE A 78 -2.70 13.39 -13.94
C ILE A 78 -3.34 12.84 -15.22
N ASN A 79 -4.67 12.63 -15.22
CA ASN A 79 -5.39 12.13 -16.39
C ASN A 79 -5.42 13.11 -17.57
N LYS A 80 -5.21 14.43 -17.35
CA LYS A 80 -5.02 15.39 -18.43
C LYS A 80 -3.61 15.36 -19.04
N LEU A 81 -2.62 14.98 -18.26
CA LEU A 81 -1.21 14.93 -18.67
C LEU A 81 -0.81 13.56 -19.24
N THR A 82 -1.65 12.55 -19.02
CA THR A 82 -1.45 11.18 -19.48
C THR A 82 -2.62 10.75 -20.36
N ASP A 83 -2.50 9.59 -21.05
CA ASP A 83 -3.64 9.01 -21.72
C ASP A 83 -4.68 8.56 -20.67
N LYS A 84 -5.89 9.11 -20.76
CA LYS A 84 -7.00 8.81 -19.87
C LYS A 84 -7.51 7.36 -19.98
N ASN A 85 -7.24 6.70 -21.08
CA ASN A 85 -7.68 5.32 -21.34
C ASN A 85 -6.69 4.28 -20.79
N GLN A 86 -5.54 4.71 -20.25
CA GLN A 86 -4.58 3.82 -19.63
C GLN A 86 -5.02 3.45 -18.21
N ASN A 87 -4.88 2.17 -17.87
CA ASN A 87 -5.04 1.73 -16.48
C ASN A 87 -3.97 2.39 -15.60
N LYS A 88 -4.42 2.88 -14.45
CA LYS A 88 -3.58 3.48 -13.43
C LYS A 88 -4.05 3.02 -12.05
N ASP A 89 -3.11 2.66 -11.20
CA ASP A 89 -3.34 2.55 -9.76
C ASP A 89 -2.72 3.76 -9.08
N PHE A 90 -3.55 4.53 -8.37
CA PHE A 90 -3.10 5.71 -7.63
C PHE A 90 -2.67 5.32 -6.22
N VAL A 91 -1.63 5.98 -5.74
CA VAL A 91 -1.06 5.78 -4.40
C VAL A 91 -0.81 7.14 -3.79
N SER A 92 -1.55 7.50 -2.75
CA SER A 92 -1.36 8.74 -2.00
C SER A 92 -1.07 8.42 -0.55
N PHE A 93 -0.10 9.10 0.01
CA PHE A 93 0.28 8.95 1.41
C PHE A 93 -0.44 9.99 2.28
N ASN A 94 -0.77 9.63 3.52
CA ASN A 94 -1.36 10.60 4.46
C ASN A 94 -0.34 11.67 4.87
N TYR A 95 0.92 11.28 5.03
CA TYR A 95 2.03 12.20 5.22
C TYR A 95 2.48 12.73 3.85
N HIS A 96 2.81 14.01 3.76
CA HIS A 96 3.39 14.65 2.58
C HIS A 96 4.71 15.32 2.98
N GLY A 97 5.79 14.98 2.29
CA GLY A 97 7.13 15.51 2.55
C GLY A 97 8.21 14.46 2.53
N ASP A 98 9.43 14.91 2.79
CA ASP A 98 10.62 14.06 2.82
C ASP A 98 10.56 13.06 3.96
N LEU A 99 10.96 11.83 3.66
CA LEU A 99 11.11 10.79 4.66
C LEU A 99 12.42 10.96 5.44
N PRO A 100 12.47 10.60 6.73
CA PRO A 100 13.71 10.60 7.50
C PRO A 100 14.78 9.66 6.93
N SER A 101 14.37 8.61 6.25
CA SER A 101 15.22 7.74 5.42
C SER A 101 14.39 7.11 4.31
N ASP A 102 15.07 6.53 3.32
CA ASP A 102 14.42 5.77 2.26
C ASP A 102 13.53 4.66 2.83
N ALA A 103 12.38 4.49 2.22
CA ALA A 103 11.44 3.44 2.58
C ALA A 103 11.14 2.54 1.40
N THR A 104 11.05 1.24 1.65
CA THR A 104 10.50 0.27 0.70
C THR A 104 9.02 0.07 1.01
N ILE A 105 8.17 0.31 0.03
CA ILE A 105 6.72 0.14 0.10
C ILE A 105 6.33 -1.13 -0.64
N LYS A 106 5.46 -1.95 -0.02
CA LYS A 106 4.77 -3.04 -0.70
C LYS A 106 3.27 -2.82 -0.58
N LEU A 107 2.55 -2.87 -1.70
CA LEU A 107 1.11 -2.70 -1.73
C LEU A 107 0.46 -3.53 -2.86
N PRO A 108 -0.84 -3.89 -2.71
CA PRO A 108 -1.58 -4.57 -3.76
C PRO A 108 -1.83 -3.64 -4.93
N VAL A 109 -1.91 -4.23 -6.13
CA VAL A 109 -2.40 -3.56 -7.33
C VAL A 109 -3.77 -4.10 -7.70
N ASN A 110 -4.66 -3.24 -8.21
CA ASN A 110 -6.03 -3.61 -8.53
C ASN A 110 -6.26 -3.72 -10.04
N SER A 111 -5.53 -2.94 -10.84
CA SER A 111 -5.71 -2.83 -12.29
C SER A 111 -4.73 -3.69 -13.09
N PHE A 112 -3.86 -4.44 -12.42
CA PHE A 112 -2.75 -5.17 -13.04
C PHE A 112 -2.67 -6.61 -12.51
N LYS A 113 -2.03 -7.50 -13.30
CA LYS A 113 -1.89 -8.92 -12.99
C LYS A 113 -0.42 -9.32 -12.86
N ASP A 114 -0.19 -10.49 -12.29
CA ASP A 114 1.14 -11.06 -12.14
C ASP A 114 1.89 -11.12 -13.47
N GLY A 115 3.17 -10.70 -13.42
CA GLY A 115 4.04 -10.58 -14.58
C GLY A 115 3.96 -9.24 -15.30
N ASP A 116 2.93 -8.42 -15.08
CA ASP A 116 2.89 -7.07 -15.63
C ASP A 116 4.07 -6.24 -15.11
N ARG A 117 4.58 -5.34 -15.96
CA ARG A 117 5.68 -4.44 -15.63
C ARG A 117 5.20 -3.02 -15.62
N LEU A 118 5.31 -2.38 -14.46
CA LEU A 118 4.77 -1.06 -14.19
C LEU A 118 5.89 -0.03 -14.09
N ASN A 119 5.54 1.20 -14.40
CA ASN A 119 6.33 2.38 -14.11
C ASN A 119 5.66 3.16 -12.99
N LEU A 120 6.44 3.62 -12.02
CA LEU A 120 6.02 4.48 -10.92
C LEU A 120 6.35 5.92 -11.27
N TYR A 121 5.34 6.76 -11.19
CA TYR A 121 5.43 8.19 -11.44
C TYR A 121 4.97 8.97 -10.22
N TYR A 122 5.57 10.13 -10.04
CA TYR A 122 5.20 11.15 -9.07
C TYR A 122 4.58 12.34 -9.80
N TYR A 123 3.50 12.90 -9.26
CA TYR A 123 2.97 14.17 -9.72
C TYR A 123 3.46 15.28 -8.79
N ASN A 124 4.34 16.14 -9.32
CA ASN A 124 4.84 17.31 -8.63
C ASN A 124 3.81 18.44 -8.77
N ASP A 125 3.12 18.77 -7.68
CA ASP A 125 2.05 19.78 -7.70
C ASP A 125 2.55 21.21 -7.72
N GLU A 126 3.80 21.47 -7.33
CA GLU A 126 4.45 22.78 -7.42
C GLU A 126 4.79 23.14 -8.87
N THR A 127 5.31 22.19 -9.63
CA THR A 127 5.69 22.38 -11.03
C THR A 127 4.60 22.02 -12.02
N GLY A 128 3.60 21.26 -11.59
CA GLY A 128 2.55 20.70 -12.42
C GLY A 128 3.03 19.61 -13.39
N LYS A 129 4.18 19.00 -13.12
CA LYS A 129 4.82 18.00 -13.99
C LYS A 129 4.73 16.58 -13.42
N ILE A 130 4.93 15.61 -14.29
CA ILE A 130 5.07 14.21 -13.92
C ILE A 130 6.55 13.86 -13.95
N GLU A 131 7.01 13.19 -12.92
CA GLU A 131 8.38 12.70 -12.76
C GLU A 131 8.39 11.17 -12.72
N THR A 132 9.36 10.56 -13.39
CA THR A 132 9.58 9.11 -13.34
C THR A 132 10.40 8.76 -12.10
N ILE A 133 9.87 7.96 -11.23
CA ILE A 133 10.55 7.49 -10.01
C ILE A 133 11.26 6.17 -10.26
N LYS A 134 10.53 5.20 -10.82
CA LYS A 134 11.08 3.86 -11.10
C LYS A 134 10.36 3.25 -12.29
N SER A 135 11.10 2.59 -13.13
CA SER A 135 10.56 1.85 -14.27
C SER A 135 10.71 0.34 -14.07
N ASN A 136 9.88 -0.42 -14.81
CA ASN A 136 9.99 -1.85 -14.90
C ASN A 136 9.79 -2.61 -13.57
N ILE A 137 8.87 -2.14 -12.73
CA ILE A 137 8.47 -2.80 -11.48
C ILE A 137 7.57 -3.98 -11.83
N MET A 138 7.96 -5.19 -11.46
CA MET A 138 7.18 -6.40 -11.74
C MET A 138 6.08 -6.58 -10.68
N VAL A 139 4.87 -6.87 -11.15
CA VAL A 139 3.77 -7.35 -10.29
C VAL A 139 4.02 -8.82 -9.96
N SER A 140 4.00 -9.16 -8.68
CA SER A 140 4.21 -10.51 -8.17
C SER A 140 3.25 -10.82 -7.03
N GLY A 141 2.46 -11.89 -7.18
CA GLY A 141 1.44 -12.29 -6.20
C GLY A 141 0.34 -11.23 -6.01
N GLY A 142 0.07 -10.40 -7.02
CA GLY A 142 -0.89 -9.30 -6.93
C GLY A 142 -0.34 -8.04 -6.25
N TYR A 143 0.99 -7.96 -5.99
CA TYR A 143 1.64 -6.84 -5.31
C TYR A 143 2.75 -6.23 -6.13
N VAL A 144 3.04 -4.95 -5.84
CA VAL A 144 4.27 -4.28 -6.27
C VAL A 144 5.11 -3.89 -5.07
N THR A 145 6.42 -3.77 -5.30
CA THR A 145 7.38 -3.30 -4.30
C THR A 145 8.29 -2.26 -4.92
N PHE A 146 8.41 -1.10 -4.28
CA PHE A 146 9.25 0.01 -4.74
C PHE A 146 9.77 0.86 -3.58
N ASP A 147 10.83 1.61 -3.84
CA ASP A 147 11.44 2.49 -2.87
C ASP A 147 11.03 3.94 -3.12
N ILE A 148 10.87 4.70 -2.04
CA ILE A 148 10.57 6.14 -2.06
C ILE A 148 11.45 6.88 -1.05
N THR A 149 11.73 8.14 -1.34
CA THR A 149 12.49 9.06 -0.47
C THR A 149 11.61 10.15 0.15
N HIS A 150 10.42 10.34 -0.41
CA HIS A 150 9.41 11.30 0.07
C HIS A 150 8.00 10.72 -0.11
N CYS A 151 7.05 11.24 0.64
CA CYS A 151 5.64 10.90 0.54
C CYS A 151 4.89 11.95 -0.25
N SER A 152 4.10 11.53 -1.21
CA SER A 152 3.30 12.40 -2.08
C SER A 152 2.20 11.61 -2.80
N ASP A 153 1.75 12.13 -3.95
CA ASP A 153 0.82 11.48 -4.87
C ASP A 153 1.58 10.80 -6.00
N TYR A 154 1.46 9.48 -6.05
CA TYR A 154 2.07 8.62 -7.07
C TYR A 154 1.01 7.91 -7.89
N PHE A 155 1.40 7.39 -9.04
CA PHE A 155 0.60 6.43 -9.80
C PHE A 155 1.48 5.39 -10.50
N LEU A 156 0.91 4.21 -10.67
CA LEU A 156 1.49 3.08 -11.36
C LEU A 156 0.76 2.88 -12.69
N THR A 157 1.49 2.63 -13.76
CA THR A 157 0.93 2.29 -15.08
C THR A 157 1.92 1.47 -15.89
N MET A 158 1.44 0.65 -16.83
CA MET A 158 2.30 -0.06 -17.79
C MET A 158 2.90 0.87 -18.83
N SER A 159 2.25 2.00 -19.08
CA SER A 159 2.62 2.89 -20.18
C SER A 159 3.76 3.83 -19.82
N VAL A 160 4.55 4.18 -20.82
CA VAL A 160 5.54 5.24 -20.70
C VAL A 160 4.86 6.60 -20.87
N VAL A 161 4.99 7.46 -19.87
CA VAL A 161 4.50 8.85 -19.93
C VAL A 161 5.53 9.69 -20.68
N LYS A 162 5.20 10.11 -21.89
CA LYS A 162 6.15 10.74 -22.85
C LYS A 162 6.82 12.03 -22.35
N ASN A 163 6.16 12.78 -21.50
CA ASN A 163 6.65 14.08 -21.00
C ASN A 163 7.03 14.02 -19.51
N ALA A 164 7.23 12.81 -18.95
CA ALA A 164 7.72 12.68 -17.59
C ALA A 164 9.20 13.09 -17.52
N GLU A 165 9.53 13.91 -16.53
CA GLU A 165 10.90 14.31 -16.23
C GLU A 165 11.59 13.21 -15.39
N GLY A 166 12.89 13.12 -15.47
CA GLY A 166 13.69 12.18 -14.68
C GLY A 166 13.46 10.72 -15.09
N ALA A 167 14.38 10.06 -15.63
CA ALA A 167 14.55 8.61 -15.60
C ALA A 167 16.00 8.33 -15.88
N ASN A 168 16.80 8.31 -14.87
CA ASN A 168 18.08 7.65 -15.02
C ASN A 168 17.80 6.15 -15.04
N ASN A 169 18.00 5.55 -16.23
CA ASN A 169 17.83 4.13 -16.52
C ASN A 169 18.84 3.21 -15.81
N ASN A 170 19.26 3.55 -14.61
CA ASN A 170 20.14 2.71 -13.80
C ASN A 170 19.33 1.99 -12.71
N GLY A 171 18.30 1.25 -13.13
CA GLY A 171 17.56 0.34 -12.27
C GLY A 171 18.42 -0.86 -11.89
N VAL A 172 19.12 -0.77 -10.77
CA VAL A 172 19.66 -1.97 -10.12
C VAL A 172 18.49 -2.74 -9.55
N ILE A 173 18.20 -3.89 -10.14
CA ILE A 173 17.18 -4.82 -9.71
C ILE A 173 17.64 -5.46 -8.40
N ILE A 174 17.14 -5.00 -7.26
CA ILE A 174 17.21 -5.77 -6.01
C ILE A 174 16.01 -6.71 -5.96
N ILE A 175 16.06 -7.75 -6.80
CA ILE A 175 15.15 -8.88 -6.70
C ILE A 175 15.86 -9.89 -5.79
N GLY A 176 15.40 -10.09 -4.57
CA GLY A 176 15.94 -11.22 -3.85
C GLY A 176 15.56 -11.43 -2.39
N MET A 177 14.98 -10.49 -1.65
CA MET A 177 14.83 -10.71 -0.21
C MET A 177 13.39 -10.68 0.37
N LEU A 178 12.38 -10.30 -0.40
CA LEU A 178 11.03 -10.14 0.16
C LEU A 178 10.17 -11.41 0.18
N VAL A 179 10.54 -12.44 -0.56
CA VAL A 179 9.80 -13.72 -0.59
C VAL A 179 9.88 -14.45 0.77
N ILE A 180 10.99 -14.29 1.50
CA ILE A 180 11.20 -14.95 2.80
C ILE A 180 10.31 -14.35 3.91
N ILE A 181 10.01 -13.05 3.84
CA ILE A 181 9.28 -12.34 4.91
C ILE A 181 7.79 -12.68 4.90
N VAL A 182 7.19 -12.85 3.71
CA VAL A 182 5.76 -13.23 3.60
C VAL A 182 5.54 -14.65 4.13
N GLY A 183 6.50 -15.55 3.92
CA GLY A 183 6.47 -16.91 4.49
C GLY A 183 6.53 -16.91 6.03
N LEU A 184 7.34 -16.03 6.62
CA LEU A 184 7.48 -15.93 8.08
C LEU A 184 6.25 -15.30 8.73
N VAL A 185 5.64 -14.29 8.14
CA VAL A 185 4.41 -13.66 8.65
C VAL A 185 3.23 -14.62 8.52
N GLY A 186 3.09 -15.32 7.40
CA GLY A 186 2.07 -16.36 7.21
C GLY A 186 2.22 -17.50 8.21
N TYR A 187 3.47 -17.93 8.49
CA TYR A 187 3.76 -18.99 9.45
C TYR A 187 3.45 -18.59 10.91
N THR A 188 3.75 -17.36 11.31
CA THR A 188 3.44 -16.86 12.67
C THR A 188 1.95 -16.67 12.88
N ILE A 189 1.20 -16.21 11.87
CA ILE A 189 -0.27 -16.12 11.94
C ILE A 189 -0.90 -17.51 12.04
N PHE A 190 -0.41 -18.48 11.27
CA PHE A 190 -0.91 -19.87 11.31
C PHE A 190 -0.61 -20.55 12.66
N LYS A 191 0.57 -20.33 13.24
CA LYS A 191 0.98 -20.93 14.52
C LYS A 191 0.24 -20.35 15.74
N ASN A 192 -0.21 -19.10 15.68
CA ASN A 192 -0.96 -18.47 16.79
C ASN A 192 -2.48 -18.75 16.74
N ASN A 193 -2.99 -19.39 15.68
CA ASN A 193 -4.41 -19.75 15.52
C ASN A 193 -4.67 -21.26 15.69
N ASN A 194 -3.67 -22.04 16.09
CA ASN A 194 -3.74 -23.43 16.55
C ASN A 194 -3.20 -23.50 17.99
#